data_fe2ec5d68df6e555f7fb3beca289f6c2
#
_entry.id   fe2ec5d68df6e555f7fb3beca289f6c2
#
_cell.length_a   1.000
_cell.length_b   1.000
_cell.length_c   1.000
_cell.angle_alpha   90.00
_cell.angle_beta   90.00
_cell.angle_gamma   90.00
#
_symmetry.space_group_name_H-M   'P 1'
#
loop_
_entity.id
_entity.type
_entity.pdbx_description
1 polymer ?
#
loop_
_entity_poly.entity_id
_entity_poly.type
_entity_poly.pdbx_seq_one_letter_code
_entity_poly.pdbx_strand_id
1 'polypeptide(L)'
;MQVAVLVPTTLLAQQHFDTFSERMTGFPVKIEVLSRFTSKKEAKDIFKGLADGSIDIVVGTHRLLQTGVHWKNLGLIVVDEEQRFGVEHKEHIKALKASVDVLTMSATPIPRTLEMSMAGIREMSTILTPPEDRHPVLTYVGAYEDKQVAAAIRRELLRDGQTFFIHNKVSDIEKKARELRDLVPEARVVVAHGQMNEEVLEQTVQGFWDREYDVLVCTTIVETGLDIANANTLIVENAHHMGLSQLHQLRGRVGRSRERGYAYFLYPKGATLTETSYDRLATIAQNNDLGAGMAVAMKDLEMRGAGNVLGAQQSGHIAGVGFDLYVRLVGEAVETFKSLARGEAPTVTDEGPKEIRIDLPVDAHIPEGYIDSERLRLEVYRKLAASQNDDDLK
;
A
#
# COMPACT_ATOMS: atom_id res chain seq x y z
N MET A 1 -21.88 -9.27 -18.36
CA MET A 1 -21.21 -8.05 -17.83
C MET A 1 -19.73 -8.29 -17.90
N GLN A 2 -18.93 -7.30 -18.31
CA GLN A 2 -17.47 -7.44 -18.45
C GLN A 2 -16.76 -6.77 -17.28
N VAL A 3 -15.58 -7.30 -16.93
CA VAL A 3 -14.73 -6.79 -15.83
C VAL A 3 -13.35 -6.42 -16.38
N ALA A 4 -12.88 -5.23 -16.05
CA ALA A 4 -11.51 -4.78 -16.30
C ALA A 4 -10.72 -4.78 -15.01
N VAL A 5 -9.56 -5.44 -14.98
CA VAL A 5 -8.63 -5.42 -13.85
C VAL A 5 -7.38 -4.65 -14.26
N LEU A 6 -7.20 -3.47 -13.69
CA LEU A 6 -6.10 -2.56 -13.97
C LEU A 6 -4.99 -2.72 -12.95
N VAL A 7 -3.79 -2.94 -13.43
CA VAL A 7 -2.58 -3.11 -12.62
C VAL A 7 -1.42 -2.26 -13.16
N PRO A 8 -0.49 -1.81 -12.33
CA PRO A 8 0.56 -0.87 -12.75
C PRO A 8 1.66 -1.49 -13.61
N THR A 9 1.89 -2.80 -13.52
CA THR A 9 3.02 -3.46 -14.20
C THR A 9 2.59 -4.70 -14.98
N THR A 10 3.39 -5.05 -16.00
CA THR A 10 3.18 -6.23 -16.84
C THR A 10 3.25 -7.53 -16.06
N LEU A 11 4.23 -7.65 -15.15
CA LEU A 11 4.39 -8.83 -14.31
C LEU A 11 3.19 -9.03 -13.37
N LEU A 12 2.68 -7.95 -12.78
CA LEU A 12 1.49 -8.02 -11.94
C LEU A 12 0.24 -8.39 -12.75
N ALA A 13 0.16 -7.93 -14.02
CA ALA A 13 -0.92 -8.35 -14.92
C ALA A 13 -0.89 -9.87 -15.16
N GLN A 14 0.30 -10.44 -15.37
CA GLN A 14 0.45 -11.89 -15.53
C GLN A 14 0.07 -12.65 -14.26
N GLN A 15 0.52 -12.21 -13.07
CA GLN A 15 0.17 -12.85 -11.80
C GLN A 15 -1.34 -12.86 -11.55
N HIS A 16 -2.01 -11.73 -11.77
CA HIS A 16 -3.47 -11.68 -11.63
C HIS A 16 -4.17 -12.58 -12.65
N PHE A 17 -3.68 -12.57 -13.90
CA PHE A 17 -4.24 -13.45 -14.94
C PHE A 17 -4.14 -14.92 -14.55
N ASP A 18 -2.97 -15.37 -14.09
CA ASP A 18 -2.74 -16.76 -13.67
C ASP A 18 -3.63 -17.12 -12.48
N THR A 19 -3.70 -16.24 -11.46
CA THR A 19 -4.55 -16.44 -10.28
C THR A 19 -6.03 -16.52 -10.63
N PHE A 20 -6.54 -15.59 -11.48
CA PHE A 20 -7.93 -15.63 -11.90
C PHE A 20 -8.23 -16.86 -12.76
N SER A 21 -7.32 -17.20 -13.67
CA SER A 21 -7.48 -18.39 -14.54
C SER A 21 -7.57 -19.68 -13.73
N GLU A 22 -6.70 -19.82 -12.72
CA GLU A 22 -6.73 -20.97 -11.80
C GLU A 22 -8.03 -21.02 -11.00
N ARG A 23 -8.44 -19.91 -10.39
CA ARG A 23 -9.64 -19.84 -9.54
C ARG A 23 -10.94 -20.00 -10.32
N MET A 24 -10.96 -19.58 -11.57
CA MET A 24 -12.14 -19.68 -12.44
C MET A 24 -12.13 -20.96 -13.27
N THR A 25 -11.20 -21.88 -13.04
CA THR A 25 -11.17 -23.19 -13.69
C THR A 25 -12.50 -23.92 -13.45
N GLY A 26 -13.17 -24.34 -14.52
CA GLY A 26 -14.48 -25.01 -14.46
C GLY A 26 -15.69 -24.07 -14.56
N PHE A 27 -15.51 -22.76 -14.56
CA PHE A 27 -16.57 -21.79 -14.84
C PHE A 27 -16.52 -21.35 -16.32
N PRO A 28 -17.67 -21.06 -16.94
CA PRO A 28 -17.73 -20.57 -18.34
C PRO A 28 -17.35 -19.10 -18.42
N VAL A 29 -16.18 -18.72 -17.95
CA VAL A 29 -15.66 -17.35 -17.91
C VAL A 29 -14.39 -17.30 -18.75
N LYS A 30 -14.37 -16.42 -19.75
CA LYS A 30 -13.19 -16.18 -20.59
C LYS A 30 -12.37 -15.04 -20.04
N ILE A 31 -11.13 -15.32 -19.67
CA ILE A 31 -10.16 -14.37 -19.10
C ILE A 31 -9.03 -14.16 -20.08
N GLU A 32 -8.62 -12.92 -20.28
CA GLU A 32 -7.49 -12.57 -21.15
C GLU A 32 -6.57 -11.57 -20.46
N VAL A 33 -5.30 -11.52 -20.89
CA VAL A 33 -4.32 -10.55 -20.40
C VAL A 33 -3.87 -9.61 -21.51
N LEU A 34 -3.94 -8.31 -21.24
CA LEU A 34 -3.48 -7.27 -22.16
C LEU A 34 -2.32 -6.51 -21.54
N SER A 35 -1.12 -6.93 -21.86
CA SER A 35 0.12 -6.33 -21.38
C SER A 35 1.03 -5.99 -22.55
N ARG A 36 2.23 -5.53 -22.25
CA ARG A 36 3.25 -5.31 -23.27
C ARG A 36 3.71 -6.61 -23.95
N PHE A 37 3.66 -7.73 -23.26
CA PHE A 37 4.00 -9.04 -23.84
C PHE A 37 2.95 -9.56 -24.81
N THR A 38 1.73 -9.00 -24.78
CA THR A 38 0.70 -9.37 -25.72
C THR A 38 1.06 -8.88 -27.11
N SER A 39 1.20 -9.79 -28.08
CA SER A 39 1.51 -9.47 -29.46
C SER A 39 0.45 -8.56 -30.11
N LYS A 40 0.80 -7.86 -31.17
CA LYS A 40 -0.14 -6.99 -31.89
C LYS A 40 -1.36 -7.76 -32.42
N LYS A 41 -1.19 -9.03 -32.81
CA LYS A 41 -2.27 -9.88 -33.29
C LYS A 41 -3.20 -10.25 -32.15
N GLU A 42 -2.67 -10.78 -31.07
CA GLU A 42 -3.44 -11.14 -29.87
C GLU A 42 -4.18 -9.93 -29.29
N ALA A 43 -3.51 -8.76 -29.18
CA ALA A 43 -4.15 -7.54 -28.72
C ALA A 43 -5.38 -7.16 -29.58
N LYS A 44 -5.28 -7.33 -30.92
CA LYS A 44 -6.40 -7.08 -31.83
C LYS A 44 -7.56 -8.06 -31.60
N ASP A 45 -7.24 -9.33 -31.35
CA ASP A 45 -8.24 -10.35 -31.05
C ASP A 45 -8.92 -10.09 -29.70
N ILE A 46 -8.14 -9.64 -28.69
CA ILE A 46 -8.67 -9.21 -27.38
C ILE A 46 -9.60 -8.01 -27.56
N PHE A 47 -9.20 -6.96 -28.27
CA PHE A 47 -10.07 -5.79 -28.52
C PHE A 47 -11.37 -6.16 -29.22
N LYS A 48 -11.31 -7.07 -30.19
CA LYS A 48 -12.49 -7.61 -30.81
C LYS A 48 -13.39 -8.34 -29.82
N GLY A 49 -12.81 -9.21 -29.00
CA GLY A 49 -13.54 -9.97 -27.98
C GLY A 49 -14.17 -9.09 -26.90
N LEU A 50 -13.55 -7.94 -26.55
CA LEU A 50 -14.14 -6.96 -25.66
C LEU A 50 -15.34 -6.25 -26.33
N ALA A 51 -15.22 -5.90 -27.62
CA ALA A 51 -16.28 -5.23 -28.36
C ALA A 51 -17.48 -6.13 -28.66
N ASP A 52 -17.27 -7.41 -28.91
CA ASP A 52 -18.35 -8.36 -29.18
C ASP A 52 -18.90 -9.04 -27.92
N GLY A 53 -18.18 -8.91 -26.77
CA GLY A 53 -18.56 -9.44 -25.48
C GLY A 53 -18.23 -10.93 -25.29
N SER A 54 -17.34 -11.49 -26.08
CA SER A 54 -16.85 -12.87 -25.93
C SER A 54 -15.76 -13.02 -24.85
N ILE A 55 -15.22 -11.90 -24.34
CA ILE A 55 -14.29 -11.86 -23.22
C ILE A 55 -15.03 -11.30 -22.00
N ASP A 56 -14.99 -12.00 -20.88
CA ASP A 56 -15.67 -11.63 -19.65
C ASP A 56 -14.78 -10.82 -18.70
N ILE A 57 -13.52 -11.21 -18.55
CA ILE A 57 -12.55 -10.55 -17.69
C ILE A 57 -11.29 -10.25 -18.51
N VAL A 58 -10.79 -9.03 -18.41
CA VAL A 58 -9.47 -8.70 -18.94
C VAL A 58 -8.61 -8.09 -17.84
N VAL A 59 -7.42 -8.64 -17.69
CA VAL A 59 -6.39 -8.11 -16.81
C VAL A 59 -5.39 -7.34 -17.66
N GLY A 60 -5.02 -6.13 -17.26
CA GLY A 60 -4.02 -5.41 -18.03
C GLY A 60 -3.50 -4.15 -17.37
N THR A 61 -2.49 -3.58 -18.05
CA THR A 61 -1.89 -2.31 -17.64
C THR A 61 -2.70 -1.12 -18.19
N HIS A 62 -2.14 0.08 -18.13
CA HIS A 62 -2.71 1.29 -18.73
C HIS A 62 -3.12 1.13 -20.20
N ARG A 63 -2.68 0.09 -20.92
CA ARG A 63 -3.15 -0.22 -22.27
C ARG A 63 -4.66 -0.42 -22.36
N LEU A 64 -5.31 -0.85 -21.28
CA LEU A 64 -6.78 -0.97 -21.23
C LEU A 64 -7.51 0.37 -21.22
N LEU A 65 -6.81 1.46 -20.90
CA LEU A 65 -7.33 2.82 -20.84
C LEU A 65 -7.07 3.61 -22.14
N GLN A 66 -6.46 3.00 -23.16
CA GLN A 66 -6.16 3.69 -24.41
C GLN A 66 -7.43 3.95 -25.22
N THR A 67 -7.40 5.03 -26.00
CA THR A 67 -8.44 5.33 -26.99
C THR A 67 -8.51 4.20 -28.02
N GLY A 68 -9.73 3.67 -28.24
CA GLY A 68 -9.95 2.56 -29.18
C GLY A 68 -10.29 1.23 -28.53
N VAL A 69 -10.24 1.13 -27.20
CA VAL A 69 -10.79 -0.02 -26.47
C VAL A 69 -12.31 0.18 -26.36
N HIS A 70 -13.07 -0.69 -27.01
CA HIS A 70 -14.53 -0.67 -26.98
C HIS A 70 -15.06 -1.85 -26.16
N TRP A 71 -15.97 -1.57 -25.25
CA TRP A 71 -16.59 -2.53 -24.38
C TRP A 71 -18.04 -2.75 -24.78
N LYS A 72 -18.49 -3.99 -24.87
CA LYS A 72 -19.88 -4.28 -25.10
C LYS A 72 -20.76 -3.96 -23.88
N ASN A 73 -20.30 -4.35 -22.71
CA ASN A 73 -21.04 -4.19 -21.46
C ASN A 73 -20.08 -4.20 -20.26
N LEU A 74 -19.21 -3.18 -20.15
CA LEU A 74 -18.33 -3.02 -18.99
C LEU A 74 -19.18 -2.65 -17.76
N GLY A 75 -19.08 -3.43 -16.70
CA GLY A 75 -19.83 -3.19 -15.46
C GLY A 75 -18.96 -2.96 -14.23
N LEU A 76 -17.74 -3.48 -14.25
CA LEU A 76 -16.82 -3.31 -13.11
C LEU A 76 -15.40 -3.02 -13.58
N ILE A 77 -14.78 -2.05 -12.95
CA ILE A 77 -13.33 -1.80 -13.05
C ILE A 77 -12.70 -2.04 -11.68
N VAL A 78 -11.74 -2.97 -11.61
CA VAL A 78 -10.91 -3.19 -10.45
C VAL A 78 -9.57 -2.51 -10.68
N VAL A 79 -9.14 -1.65 -9.76
CA VAL A 79 -7.86 -0.93 -9.83
C VAL A 79 -6.99 -1.35 -8.66
N ASP A 80 -5.91 -2.04 -8.95
CA ASP A 80 -4.91 -2.39 -7.96
C ASP A 80 -3.79 -1.36 -7.93
N GLU A 81 -3.34 -0.99 -6.72
CA GLU A 81 -2.28 0.01 -6.50
C GLU A 81 -2.55 1.36 -7.22
N GLU A 82 -3.76 1.92 -7.07
CA GLU A 82 -4.22 3.19 -7.72
C GLU A 82 -3.18 4.31 -7.67
N GLN A 83 -2.39 4.38 -6.59
CA GLN A 83 -1.36 5.41 -6.41
C GLN A 83 -0.26 5.39 -7.48
N ARG A 84 -0.08 4.27 -8.16
CA ARG A 84 0.93 4.08 -9.21
C ARG A 84 0.50 4.58 -10.58
N PHE A 85 -0.79 4.85 -10.77
CA PHE A 85 -1.29 5.39 -12.03
C PHE A 85 -1.08 6.91 -12.11
N GLY A 86 -0.67 7.38 -13.29
CA GLY A 86 -0.53 8.80 -13.59
C GLY A 86 -1.87 9.56 -13.56
N VAL A 87 -1.79 10.88 -13.55
CA VAL A 87 -2.98 11.77 -13.47
C VAL A 87 -3.97 11.51 -14.60
N GLU A 88 -3.49 11.40 -15.84
CA GLU A 88 -4.33 11.14 -17.02
C GLU A 88 -5.11 9.84 -16.91
N HIS A 89 -4.47 8.76 -16.44
CA HIS A 89 -5.13 7.48 -16.22
C HIS A 89 -6.21 7.57 -15.14
N LYS A 90 -5.93 8.30 -14.06
CA LYS A 90 -6.90 8.52 -12.97
C LYS A 90 -8.11 9.32 -13.44
N GLU A 91 -7.91 10.31 -14.31
CA GLU A 91 -9.02 11.06 -14.88
C GLU A 91 -9.86 10.22 -15.83
N HIS A 92 -9.24 9.36 -16.64
CA HIS A 92 -9.96 8.42 -17.49
C HIS A 92 -10.82 7.45 -16.65
N ILE A 93 -10.27 6.88 -15.58
CA ILE A 93 -11.00 6.03 -14.63
C ILE A 93 -12.16 6.81 -13.99
N LYS A 94 -11.96 8.08 -13.63
CA LYS A 94 -13.03 8.93 -13.10
C LYS A 94 -14.16 9.17 -14.10
N ALA A 95 -13.83 9.37 -15.36
CA ALA A 95 -14.84 9.53 -16.40
C ALA A 95 -15.71 8.26 -16.57
N LEU A 96 -15.11 7.07 -16.44
CA LEU A 96 -15.82 5.79 -16.49
C LEU A 96 -16.70 5.55 -15.24
N LYS A 97 -16.36 6.12 -14.08
CA LYS A 97 -17.14 6.01 -12.82
C LYS A 97 -18.59 6.48 -12.94
N ALA A 98 -18.90 7.32 -13.90
CA ALA A 98 -20.28 7.79 -14.11
C ALA A 98 -21.23 6.68 -14.59
N SER A 99 -20.72 5.58 -15.14
CA SER A 99 -21.49 4.49 -15.75
C SER A 99 -21.08 3.08 -15.35
N VAL A 100 -19.99 2.94 -14.57
CA VAL A 100 -19.37 1.65 -14.22
C VAL A 100 -18.96 1.66 -12.76
N ASP A 101 -19.17 0.55 -12.05
CA ASP A 101 -18.68 0.40 -10.69
C ASP A 101 -17.15 0.35 -10.67
N VAL A 102 -16.53 1.00 -9.69
CA VAL A 102 -15.07 1.00 -9.55
C VAL A 102 -14.66 0.57 -8.16
N LEU A 103 -13.96 -0.55 -8.09
CA LEU A 103 -13.31 -1.07 -6.89
C LEU A 103 -11.82 -0.74 -6.92
N THR A 104 -11.36 0.04 -5.96
CA THR A 104 -9.93 0.33 -5.80
C THR A 104 -9.37 -0.48 -4.64
N MET A 105 -8.22 -1.11 -4.85
CA MET A 105 -7.52 -1.89 -3.83
C MET A 105 -6.16 -1.26 -3.53
N SER A 106 -5.74 -1.33 -2.28
CA SER A 106 -4.39 -0.92 -1.86
C SER A 106 -3.96 -1.72 -0.62
N ALA A 107 -2.69 -2.10 -0.58
CA ALA A 107 -2.11 -2.76 0.59
C ALA A 107 -1.88 -1.80 1.77
N THR A 108 -1.74 -0.52 1.49
CA THR A 108 -1.59 0.53 2.51
C THR A 108 -2.59 1.64 2.24
N PRO A 109 -3.38 2.05 3.23
CA PRO A 109 -4.24 3.20 3.07
C PRO A 109 -3.37 4.41 2.71
N ILE A 110 -3.67 5.00 1.54
CA ILE A 110 -3.02 6.26 1.17
C ILE A 110 -3.59 7.32 2.10
N PRO A 111 -2.77 8.18 2.73
CA PRO A 111 -3.24 9.23 3.62
C PRO A 111 -4.45 10.00 3.04
N ARG A 112 -4.36 10.43 1.79
CA ARG A 112 -5.46 11.15 1.11
C ARG A 112 -6.74 10.30 0.93
N THR A 113 -6.62 9.02 0.65
CA THR A 113 -7.78 8.11 0.53
C THR A 113 -8.43 7.89 1.88
N LEU A 114 -7.61 7.77 2.93
CA LEU A 114 -8.08 7.67 4.31
C LEU A 114 -8.80 8.94 4.75
N GLU A 115 -8.24 10.12 4.48
CA GLU A 115 -8.90 11.41 4.72
C GLU A 115 -10.26 11.49 4.02
N MET A 116 -10.33 11.14 2.73
CA MET A 116 -11.57 11.15 1.96
C MET A 116 -12.61 10.15 2.50
N SER A 117 -12.17 9.03 3.03
CA SER A 117 -13.05 8.05 3.67
C SER A 117 -13.57 8.56 5.03
N MET A 118 -12.70 9.12 5.86
CA MET A 118 -13.08 9.74 7.14
C MET A 118 -14.04 10.92 6.94
N ALA A 119 -13.89 11.65 5.85
CA ALA A 119 -14.80 12.73 5.45
C ALA A 119 -16.12 12.23 4.79
N GLY A 120 -16.36 10.94 4.69
CA GLY A 120 -17.56 10.38 4.05
C GLY A 120 -17.66 10.57 2.54
N ILE A 121 -16.54 10.93 1.88
CA ILE A 121 -16.49 11.15 0.43
C ILE A 121 -16.35 9.82 -0.34
N ARG A 122 -15.69 8.83 0.28
CA ARG A 122 -15.49 7.49 -0.27
C ARG A 122 -15.86 6.43 0.76
N GLU A 123 -16.55 5.41 0.31
CA GLU A 123 -16.72 4.18 1.09
C GLU A 123 -15.41 3.41 1.12
N MET A 124 -15.07 2.87 2.28
CA MET A 124 -13.87 2.07 2.48
C MET A 124 -14.17 0.86 3.34
N SER A 125 -13.76 -0.31 2.85
CA SER A 125 -13.77 -1.54 3.63
C SER A 125 -12.34 -1.95 3.94
N THR A 126 -12.09 -2.42 5.16
CA THR A 126 -10.77 -2.86 5.60
C THR A 126 -10.80 -4.35 5.92
N ILE A 127 -9.92 -5.11 5.27
CA ILE A 127 -9.74 -6.54 5.54
C ILE A 127 -8.63 -6.65 6.60
N LEU A 128 -9.01 -7.00 7.83
CA LEU A 128 -8.08 -7.10 8.96
C LEU A 128 -7.68 -8.54 9.29
N THR A 129 -8.43 -9.53 8.80
CA THR A 129 -8.14 -10.95 9.05
C THR A 129 -7.09 -11.43 8.06
N PRO A 130 -5.87 -11.76 8.52
CA PRO A 130 -4.85 -12.31 7.66
C PRO A 130 -5.18 -13.76 7.25
N PRO A 131 -4.60 -14.29 6.15
CA PRO A 131 -4.64 -15.72 5.86
C PRO A 131 -4.04 -16.55 7.02
N GLU A 132 -4.62 -17.74 7.28
CA GLU A 132 -4.24 -18.59 8.42
C GLU A 132 -2.75 -18.99 8.42
N ASP A 133 -2.18 -19.21 7.25
CA ASP A 133 -0.78 -19.65 7.08
C ASP A 133 0.24 -18.49 7.11
N ARG A 134 -0.19 -17.23 7.29
CA ARG A 134 0.70 -16.08 7.24
C ARG A 134 1.22 -15.70 8.61
N HIS A 135 2.56 -15.65 8.73
CA HIS A 135 3.23 -15.21 9.94
C HIS A 135 3.62 -13.72 9.88
N PRO A 136 3.61 -13.01 11.02
CA PRO A 136 4.20 -11.68 11.11
C PRO A 136 5.67 -11.68 10.68
N VAL A 137 6.07 -10.64 9.96
CA VAL A 137 7.47 -10.47 9.54
C VAL A 137 8.29 -9.98 10.72
N LEU A 138 9.32 -10.74 11.11
CA LEU A 138 10.24 -10.33 12.16
C LEU A 138 11.06 -9.14 11.69
N THR A 139 10.85 -8.01 12.33
CA THR A 139 11.46 -6.73 11.95
C THR A 139 12.61 -6.37 12.87
N TYR A 140 13.79 -6.14 12.30
CA TYR A 140 14.98 -5.64 12.98
C TYR A 140 15.31 -4.23 12.49
N VAL A 141 15.61 -3.34 13.42
CA VAL A 141 16.10 -1.98 13.14
C VAL A 141 17.44 -1.79 13.83
N GLY A 142 18.46 -1.36 13.09
CA GLY A 142 19.80 -1.21 13.69
C GLY A 142 20.86 -0.62 12.75
N ALA A 143 22.06 -0.48 13.26
CA ALA A 143 23.20 -0.07 12.46
C ALA A 143 23.59 -1.16 11.44
N TYR A 144 24.05 -0.73 10.26
CA TYR A 144 24.54 -1.65 9.23
C TYR A 144 25.83 -2.35 9.69
N GLU A 145 25.82 -3.68 9.62
CA GLU A 145 26.98 -4.52 9.91
C GLU A 145 27.10 -5.64 8.88
N ASP A 146 28.25 -5.76 8.19
CA ASP A 146 28.47 -6.77 7.16
C ASP A 146 28.23 -8.20 7.67
N LYS A 147 28.66 -8.51 8.89
CA LYS A 147 28.45 -9.83 9.48
C LYS A 147 26.98 -10.18 9.64
N GLN A 148 26.15 -9.22 10.01
CA GLN A 148 24.71 -9.40 10.15
C GLN A 148 24.03 -9.59 8.79
N VAL A 149 24.41 -8.79 7.81
CA VAL A 149 23.91 -8.91 6.42
C VAL A 149 24.28 -10.28 5.85
N ALA A 150 25.54 -10.69 5.97
CA ALA A 150 25.99 -12.01 5.52
C ALA A 150 25.22 -13.15 6.22
N ALA A 151 25.02 -13.07 7.52
CA ALA A 151 24.26 -14.07 8.27
C ALA A 151 22.81 -14.14 7.84
N ALA A 152 22.17 -12.99 7.56
CA ALA A 152 20.80 -12.93 7.07
C ALA A 152 20.65 -13.59 5.68
N ILE A 153 21.56 -13.29 4.74
CA ILE A 153 21.55 -13.91 3.39
C ILE A 153 21.82 -15.41 3.49
N ARG A 154 22.84 -15.83 4.24
CA ARG A 154 23.18 -17.26 4.42
C ARG A 154 22.05 -18.06 5.05
N ARG A 155 21.34 -17.49 6.03
CA ARG A 155 20.16 -18.12 6.61
C ARG A 155 19.08 -18.35 5.56
N GLU A 156 18.91 -17.40 4.64
CA GLU A 156 17.93 -17.54 3.57
C GLU A 156 18.36 -18.62 2.56
N LEU A 157 19.63 -18.65 2.17
CA LEU A 157 20.18 -19.70 1.29
C LEU A 157 20.02 -21.11 1.88
N LEU A 158 20.21 -21.27 3.20
CA LEU A 158 20.07 -22.57 3.87
C LEU A 158 18.65 -23.16 3.84
N ARG A 159 17.64 -22.34 3.56
CA ARG A 159 16.24 -22.77 3.41
C ARG A 159 15.72 -22.60 1.98
N ASP A 160 16.62 -22.52 1.01
CA ASP A 160 16.31 -22.34 -0.42
C ASP A 160 15.44 -21.10 -0.70
N GLY A 161 15.51 -20.09 0.16
CA GLY A 161 14.78 -18.83 0.03
C GLY A 161 15.59 -17.76 -0.69
N GLN A 162 14.94 -16.62 -0.95
CA GLN A 162 15.52 -15.49 -1.67
C GLN A 162 15.50 -14.21 -0.82
N THR A 163 16.41 -13.29 -1.13
CA THR A 163 16.59 -12.04 -0.40
C THR A 163 16.41 -10.83 -1.30
N PHE A 164 15.57 -9.86 -0.89
CA PHE A 164 15.59 -8.51 -1.42
C PHE A 164 16.60 -7.66 -0.67
N PHE A 165 17.51 -7.03 -1.39
CA PHE A 165 18.44 -6.03 -0.85
C PHE A 165 18.14 -4.66 -1.48
N ILE A 166 17.60 -3.75 -0.69
CA ILE A 166 17.21 -2.41 -1.16
C ILE A 166 18.36 -1.43 -0.98
N HIS A 167 18.83 -0.91 -2.11
CA HIS A 167 19.84 0.13 -2.22
C HIS A 167 19.37 1.26 -3.13
N ASN A 168 18.99 2.41 -2.57
CA ASN A 168 18.25 3.46 -3.29
C ASN A 168 19.11 4.38 -4.15
N LYS A 169 20.36 4.05 -4.37
CA LYS A 169 21.25 4.89 -5.15
C LYS A 169 21.75 4.14 -6.38
N VAL A 170 21.21 4.48 -7.55
CA VAL A 170 21.53 3.81 -8.81
C VAL A 170 23.00 3.93 -9.17
N SER A 171 23.65 5.09 -8.87
CA SER A 171 25.04 5.36 -9.27
C SER A 171 26.09 4.40 -8.68
N ASP A 172 25.78 3.74 -7.57
CA ASP A 172 26.70 2.83 -6.88
C ASP A 172 26.10 1.45 -6.58
N ILE A 173 24.91 1.15 -7.13
CA ILE A 173 24.20 -0.13 -6.90
C ILE A 173 25.05 -1.33 -7.38
N GLU A 174 25.76 -1.21 -8.50
CA GLU A 174 26.66 -2.25 -8.99
C GLU A 174 27.87 -2.45 -8.07
N LYS A 175 28.35 -1.38 -7.45
CA LYS A 175 29.41 -1.48 -6.42
C LYS A 175 28.88 -2.26 -5.21
N LYS A 176 27.68 -1.93 -4.75
CA LYS A 176 27.03 -2.64 -3.63
C LYS A 176 26.82 -4.12 -3.96
N ALA A 177 26.38 -4.44 -5.16
CA ALA A 177 26.23 -5.84 -5.58
C ALA A 177 27.57 -6.61 -5.59
N ARG A 178 28.66 -5.95 -5.98
CA ARG A 178 30.01 -6.56 -5.88
C ARG A 178 30.41 -6.80 -4.44
N GLU A 179 30.23 -5.82 -3.57
CA GLU A 179 30.48 -5.97 -2.13
C GLU A 179 29.71 -7.16 -1.52
N LEU A 180 28.46 -7.36 -1.93
CA LEU A 180 27.65 -8.50 -1.48
C LEU A 180 28.15 -9.83 -2.05
N ARG A 181 28.60 -9.87 -3.32
CA ARG A 181 29.24 -11.08 -3.91
C ARG A 181 30.52 -11.44 -3.19
N ASP A 182 31.32 -10.45 -2.78
CA ASP A 182 32.55 -10.67 -2.00
C ASP A 182 32.21 -11.13 -0.56
N LEU A 183 31.14 -10.61 0.02
CA LEU A 183 30.70 -10.91 1.37
C LEU A 183 30.06 -12.30 1.50
N VAL A 184 29.31 -12.73 0.49
CA VAL A 184 28.61 -14.01 0.42
C VAL A 184 28.84 -14.63 -0.99
N PRO A 185 30.03 -15.19 -1.26
CA PRO A 185 30.41 -15.68 -2.59
C PRO A 185 29.53 -16.81 -3.10
N GLU A 186 28.87 -17.54 -2.21
CA GLU A 186 27.95 -18.61 -2.55
C GLU A 186 26.60 -18.12 -3.09
N ALA A 187 26.25 -16.83 -2.93
CA ALA A 187 25.00 -16.27 -3.39
C ALA A 187 25.04 -15.79 -4.84
N ARG A 188 24.02 -16.13 -5.62
CA ARG A 188 23.83 -15.60 -6.98
C ARG A 188 23.15 -14.24 -6.89
N VAL A 189 23.93 -13.17 -7.04
CA VAL A 189 23.47 -11.77 -6.87
C VAL A 189 23.21 -11.11 -8.21
N VAL A 190 22.03 -10.53 -8.39
CA VAL A 190 21.62 -9.77 -9.56
C VAL A 190 21.16 -8.37 -9.16
N VAL A 191 21.25 -7.42 -10.11
CA VAL A 191 20.86 -6.00 -9.90
C VAL A 191 19.65 -5.65 -10.75
N ALA A 192 18.72 -4.88 -10.18
CA ALA A 192 17.58 -4.32 -10.89
C ALA A 192 17.26 -2.89 -10.43
N HIS A 193 17.16 -1.95 -11.38
CA HIS A 193 16.80 -0.56 -11.09
C HIS A 193 16.06 0.12 -12.24
N GLY A 194 15.32 1.20 -11.96
CA GLY A 194 14.42 1.85 -12.92
C GLY A 194 15.10 2.57 -14.09
N GLN A 195 16.44 2.69 -14.13
CA GLN A 195 17.18 3.25 -15.25
C GLN A 195 17.68 2.17 -16.24
N MET A 196 17.45 0.88 -15.92
CA MET A 196 17.75 -0.20 -16.86
C MET A 196 16.76 -0.17 -18.03
N ASN A 197 17.21 -0.75 -19.17
CA ASN A 197 16.28 -1.04 -20.26
C ASN A 197 15.13 -1.91 -19.69
N GLU A 198 13.90 -1.58 -20.07
CA GLU A 198 12.70 -2.19 -19.50
C GLU A 198 12.63 -3.70 -19.74
N GLU A 199 13.07 -4.18 -20.92
CA GLU A 199 13.16 -5.62 -21.23
C GLU A 199 14.16 -6.35 -20.34
N VAL A 200 15.35 -5.75 -20.15
CA VAL A 200 16.39 -6.30 -19.28
C VAL A 200 15.91 -6.34 -17.83
N LEU A 201 15.24 -5.27 -17.38
CA LEU A 201 14.66 -5.21 -16.04
C LEU A 201 13.65 -6.34 -15.81
N GLU A 202 12.72 -6.54 -16.75
CA GLU A 202 11.72 -7.60 -16.65
C GLU A 202 12.33 -8.99 -16.69
N GLN A 203 13.29 -9.24 -17.61
CA GLN A 203 14.01 -10.51 -17.65
C GLN A 203 14.75 -10.78 -16.33
N THR A 204 15.38 -9.75 -15.75
CA THR A 204 16.07 -9.87 -14.47
C THR A 204 15.11 -10.24 -13.33
N VAL A 205 13.97 -9.56 -13.27
CA VAL A 205 12.96 -9.83 -12.25
C VAL A 205 12.30 -11.19 -12.45
N GLN A 206 12.06 -11.59 -13.72
CA GLN A 206 11.58 -12.92 -14.06
C GLN A 206 12.56 -14.00 -13.63
N GLY A 207 13.87 -13.86 -13.94
CA GLY A 207 14.91 -14.79 -13.51
C GLY A 207 14.99 -14.91 -11.98
N PHE A 208 14.80 -13.78 -11.27
CA PHE A 208 14.70 -13.84 -9.80
C PHE A 208 13.44 -14.61 -9.35
N TRP A 209 12.31 -14.41 -9.98
CA TRP A 209 11.10 -15.20 -9.72
C TRP A 209 11.34 -16.71 -9.98
N ASP A 210 11.97 -17.04 -11.09
CA ASP A 210 12.27 -18.41 -11.49
C ASP A 210 13.42 -19.04 -10.68
N ARG A 211 13.89 -18.35 -9.62
CA ARG A 211 14.97 -18.79 -8.70
C ARG A 211 16.33 -18.98 -9.36
N GLU A 212 16.58 -18.26 -10.44
CA GLU A 212 17.93 -18.20 -11.05
C GLU A 212 18.92 -17.43 -10.17
N TYR A 213 18.39 -16.53 -9.32
CA TYR A 213 19.16 -15.67 -8.41
C TYR A 213 18.66 -15.78 -6.98
N ASP A 214 19.57 -15.65 -6.02
CA ASP A 214 19.31 -15.75 -4.58
C ASP A 214 19.12 -14.38 -3.94
N VAL A 215 19.81 -13.36 -4.46
CA VAL A 215 19.74 -11.98 -3.96
C VAL A 215 19.45 -11.01 -5.08
N LEU A 216 18.36 -10.25 -4.95
CA LEU A 216 18.04 -9.14 -5.83
C LEU A 216 18.43 -7.82 -5.16
N VAL A 217 19.51 -7.18 -5.66
CA VAL A 217 19.89 -5.83 -5.26
C VAL A 217 19.12 -4.83 -6.11
N CYS A 218 18.26 -4.05 -5.50
CA CYS A 218 17.39 -3.17 -6.28
C CYS A 218 17.06 -1.85 -5.56
N THR A 219 16.59 -0.91 -6.34
CA THR A 219 15.94 0.30 -5.81
C THR A 219 14.50 -0.05 -5.36
N THR A 220 13.67 0.94 -5.09
CA THR A 220 12.27 0.77 -4.67
C THR A 220 11.36 0.12 -5.72
N ILE A 221 11.90 -0.46 -6.79
CA ILE A 221 11.15 -1.23 -7.81
C ILE A 221 10.29 -2.33 -7.18
N VAL A 222 10.76 -2.95 -6.09
CA VAL A 222 10.03 -4.00 -5.35
C VAL A 222 8.70 -3.51 -4.78
N GLU A 223 8.51 -2.19 -4.65
CA GLU A 223 7.22 -1.62 -4.25
C GLU A 223 6.10 -1.86 -5.29
N THR A 224 6.44 -2.29 -6.51
CA THR A 224 5.48 -2.43 -7.63
C THR A 224 4.45 -3.56 -7.51
N GLY A 225 4.33 -4.19 -6.35
CA GLY A 225 3.26 -5.17 -6.10
C GLY A 225 3.63 -6.62 -6.37
N LEU A 226 4.82 -6.92 -6.90
CA LEU A 226 5.26 -8.28 -7.20
C LEU A 226 5.15 -9.20 -6.00
N ASP A 227 4.52 -10.34 -6.20
CA ASP A 227 4.44 -11.43 -5.24
C ASP A 227 5.47 -12.51 -5.56
N ILE A 228 6.59 -12.49 -4.83
CA ILE A 228 7.63 -13.51 -4.93
C ILE A 228 7.59 -14.34 -3.65
N ALA A 229 6.82 -15.42 -3.70
CA ALA A 229 6.54 -16.26 -2.54
C ALA A 229 7.80 -16.79 -1.83
N ASN A 230 8.90 -16.94 -2.56
CA ASN A 230 10.16 -17.45 -2.03
C ASN A 230 11.08 -16.35 -1.44
N ALA A 231 10.76 -15.07 -1.63
CA ALA A 231 11.51 -13.97 -1.05
C ALA A 231 11.07 -13.73 0.40
N ASN A 232 11.80 -14.27 1.36
CA ASN A 232 11.44 -14.23 2.77
C ASN A 232 12.35 -13.34 3.61
N THR A 233 13.44 -12.82 3.06
CA THR A 233 14.30 -11.83 3.73
C THR A 233 14.36 -10.54 2.93
N LEU A 234 14.12 -9.42 3.63
CA LEU A 234 14.27 -8.06 3.14
C LEU A 234 15.39 -7.37 3.93
N ILE A 235 16.34 -6.77 3.23
CA ILE A 235 17.37 -5.92 3.81
C ILE A 235 17.27 -4.54 3.16
N VAL A 236 17.07 -3.52 3.96
CA VAL A 236 16.96 -2.13 3.50
C VAL A 236 18.12 -1.34 4.05
N GLU A 237 19.04 -0.94 3.18
CA GLU A 237 20.16 -0.06 3.52
C GLU A 237 19.67 1.40 3.53
N ASN A 238 20.17 2.20 4.45
CA ASN A 238 19.75 3.60 4.62
C ASN A 238 18.24 3.81 4.86
N ALA A 239 17.62 2.91 5.61
CA ALA A 239 16.20 2.93 5.91
C ALA A 239 15.71 4.24 6.57
N HIS A 240 16.59 4.98 7.25
CA HIS A 240 16.29 6.26 7.90
C HIS A 240 15.92 7.38 6.92
N HIS A 241 16.22 7.24 5.63
CA HIS A 241 15.82 8.16 4.58
C HIS A 241 14.45 7.84 3.97
N MET A 242 13.84 6.71 4.34
CA MET A 242 12.57 6.28 3.78
C MET A 242 11.37 6.76 4.61
N GLY A 243 10.24 6.96 3.95
CA GLY A 243 8.98 7.24 4.60
C GLY A 243 8.39 6.01 5.30
N LEU A 244 7.58 6.22 6.34
CA LEU A 244 6.98 5.14 7.12
C LEU A 244 6.10 4.22 6.26
N SER A 245 5.24 4.78 5.43
CA SER A 245 4.41 4.01 4.48
C SER A 245 5.26 3.18 3.52
N GLN A 246 6.39 3.72 3.06
CA GLN A 246 7.32 3.03 2.16
C GLN A 246 7.99 1.84 2.86
N LEU A 247 8.48 2.02 4.09
CA LEU A 247 9.04 0.93 4.90
C LEU A 247 8.01 -0.18 5.14
N HIS A 248 6.76 0.19 5.41
CA HIS A 248 5.67 -0.76 5.59
C HIS A 248 5.36 -1.54 4.31
N GLN A 249 5.29 -0.87 3.15
CA GLN A 249 5.09 -1.51 1.85
C GLN A 249 6.21 -2.50 1.52
N LEU A 250 7.47 -2.10 1.72
CA LEU A 250 8.63 -2.96 1.50
C LEU A 250 8.59 -4.20 2.42
N ARG A 251 8.29 -4.02 3.72
CA ARG A 251 8.13 -5.14 4.66
C ARG A 251 7.06 -6.13 4.19
N GLY A 252 5.97 -5.62 3.64
CA GLY A 252 4.87 -6.43 3.09
C GLY A 252 5.24 -7.25 1.84
N ARG A 253 6.46 -7.10 1.30
CA ARG A 253 6.93 -7.88 0.13
C ARG A 253 7.56 -9.21 0.51
N VAL A 254 7.85 -9.46 1.78
CA VAL A 254 8.42 -10.70 2.27
C VAL A 254 7.47 -11.41 3.24
N GLY A 255 7.70 -12.71 3.46
CA GLY A 255 6.85 -13.52 4.34
C GLY A 255 5.44 -13.70 3.79
N ARG A 256 5.29 -13.89 2.48
CA ARG A 256 4.01 -14.11 1.79
C ARG A 256 3.65 -15.58 1.64
N SER A 257 4.57 -16.46 1.98
CA SER A 257 4.38 -17.92 2.04
C SER A 257 4.24 -18.39 3.50
N ARG A 258 4.22 -19.71 3.69
CA ARG A 258 4.26 -20.34 5.02
C ARG A 258 5.57 -20.11 5.77
N GLU A 259 6.62 -19.72 5.04
CA GLU A 259 7.93 -19.44 5.62
C GLU A 259 7.94 -18.11 6.34
N ARG A 260 8.63 -18.07 7.49
CA ARG A 260 8.75 -16.84 8.28
C ARG A 260 9.56 -15.79 7.55
N GLY A 261 8.99 -14.60 7.39
CA GLY A 261 9.66 -13.44 6.82
C GLY A 261 10.53 -12.68 7.83
N TYR A 262 11.60 -12.04 7.32
CA TYR A 262 12.50 -11.20 8.08
C TYR A 262 12.75 -9.89 7.35
N ALA A 263 12.67 -8.77 8.06
CA ALA A 263 12.97 -7.45 7.51
C ALA A 263 14.04 -6.76 8.37
N TYR A 264 15.12 -6.34 7.73
CA TYR A 264 16.20 -5.58 8.33
C TYR A 264 16.17 -4.16 7.80
N PHE A 265 15.83 -3.20 8.65
CA PHE A 265 15.92 -1.78 8.35
C PHE A 265 17.18 -1.20 8.96
N LEU A 266 18.18 -0.96 8.12
CA LEU A 266 19.52 -0.63 8.54
C LEU A 266 19.85 0.83 8.25
N TYR A 267 20.61 1.46 9.14
CA TYR A 267 21.16 2.80 8.96
C TYR A 267 22.70 2.77 9.10
N PRO A 268 23.44 3.74 8.53
CA PRO A 268 24.90 3.72 8.58
C PRO A 268 25.42 3.74 10.00
N LYS A 269 26.48 2.97 10.28
CA LYS A 269 27.14 2.95 11.58
C LYS A 269 27.65 4.36 11.92
N GLY A 270 27.29 4.85 13.10
CA GLY A 270 27.67 6.19 13.56
C GLY A 270 26.80 7.33 12.98
N ALA A 271 25.75 7.04 12.21
CA ALA A 271 24.82 8.07 11.75
C ALA A 271 24.01 8.64 12.92
N THR A 272 23.91 9.97 12.95
CA THR A 272 22.99 10.67 13.86
C THR A 272 21.62 10.68 13.20
N LEU A 273 20.67 9.97 13.77
CA LEU A 273 19.28 9.96 13.29
C LEU A 273 18.56 11.24 13.75
N THR A 274 17.78 11.84 12.85
CA THR A 274 16.83 12.88 13.25
C THR A 274 15.71 12.26 14.09
N GLU A 275 15.08 13.03 14.96
CA GLU A 275 13.92 12.60 15.77
C GLU A 275 12.84 11.94 14.88
N THR A 276 12.46 12.58 13.78
CA THR A 276 11.49 12.04 12.82
C THR A 276 11.93 10.72 12.18
N SER A 277 13.23 10.53 11.92
CA SER A 277 13.75 9.27 11.37
C SER A 277 13.74 8.16 12.41
N TYR A 278 14.07 8.51 13.64
CA TYR A 278 13.99 7.60 14.77
C TYR A 278 12.56 7.12 15.01
N ASP A 279 11.60 8.06 15.07
CA ASP A 279 10.17 7.76 15.28
C ASP A 279 9.60 6.85 14.20
N ARG A 280 9.96 7.07 12.92
CA ARG A 280 9.55 6.19 11.83
C ARG A 280 10.09 4.77 11.99
N LEU A 281 11.37 4.65 12.30
CA LEU A 281 12.02 3.36 12.50
C LEU A 281 11.50 2.64 13.75
N ALA A 282 11.26 3.36 14.85
CA ALA A 282 10.64 2.82 16.04
C ALA A 282 9.21 2.34 15.77
N THR A 283 8.42 3.14 15.06
CA THR A 283 7.05 2.78 14.68
C THR A 283 6.99 1.49 13.85
N ILE A 284 7.86 1.34 12.83
CA ILE A 284 7.87 0.13 12.01
C ILE A 284 8.33 -1.10 12.79
N ALA A 285 9.22 -0.93 13.78
CA ALA A 285 9.69 -2.02 14.65
C ALA A 285 8.62 -2.49 15.63
N GLN A 286 7.80 -1.58 16.16
CA GLN A 286 6.74 -1.88 17.12
C GLN A 286 5.49 -2.49 16.49
N ASN A 287 5.15 -2.09 15.27
CA ASN A 287 3.93 -2.53 14.58
C ASN A 287 4.22 -3.74 13.67
N ASN A 288 4.50 -4.90 14.26
CA ASN A 288 4.82 -6.13 13.54
C ASN A 288 3.60 -6.99 13.19
N ASP A 289 2.45 -6.73 13.76
CA ASP A 289 1.24 -7.53 13.58
C ASP A 289 0.71 -7.47 12.15
N LEU A 290 0.14 -8.58 11.70
CA LEU A 290 -0.61 -8.64 10.45
C LEU A 290 -1.88 -7.78 10.63
N GLY A 291 -2.10 -6.84 9.70
CA GLY A 291 -3.19 -5.86 9.82
C GLY A 291 -2.78 -4.50 10.42
N ALA A 292 -1.53 -4.32 10.85
CA ALA A 292 -1.03 -3.04 11.37
C ALA A 292 -1.00 -1.90 10.32
N GLY A 293 -1.35 -2.17 9.05
CA GLY A 293 -1.31 -1.19 7.97
C GLY A 293 -2.10 0.09 8.27
N MET A 294 -3.27 -0.02 8.89
CA MET A 294 -4.09 1.13 9.27
C MET A 294 -3.42 1.97 10.36
N ALA A 295 -2.88 1.32 11.41
CA ALA A 295 -2.17 2.00 12.49
C ALA A 295 -0.92 2.74 11.97
N VAL A 296 -0.17 2.10 11.06
CA VAL A 296 0.99 2.71 10.39
C VAL A 296 0.57 3.90 9.53
N ALA A 297 -0.53 3.80 8.78
CA ALA A 297 -1.03 4.90 7.96
C ALA A 297 -1.53 6.08 8.80
N MET A 298 -2.21 5.83 9.91
CA MET A 298 -2.61 6.87 10.86
C MET A 298 -1.39 7.56 11.46
N LYS A 299 -0.37 6.79 11.86
CA LYS A 299 0.87 7.36 12.38
C LYS A 299 1.65 8.16 11.34
N ASP A 300 1.66 7.72 10.09
CA ASP A 300 2.25 8.47 8.97
C ASP A 300 1.51 9.79 8.73
N LEU A 301 0.17 9.81 8.87
CA LEU A 301 -0.65 11.03 8.82
C LEU A 301 -0.31 11.98 9.97
N GLU A 302 -0.24 11.51 11.20
CA GLU A 302 0.14 12.32 12.36
C GLU A 302 1.53 12.96 12.17
N MET A 303 2.51 12.18 11.74
CA MET A 303 3.88 12.66 11.48
C MET A 303 3.93 13.68 10.34
N ARG A 304 3.08 13.56 9.32
CA ARG A 304 2.96 14.52 8.20
C ARG A 304 2.14 15.73 8.58
N GLY A 305 1.10 15.58 9.40
CA GLY A 305 0.26 16.67 9.92
C GLY A 305 1.06 17.68 10.74
N ALA A 306 2.14 17.24 11.37
CA ALA A 306 3.13 18.14 11.98
C ALA A 306 3.97 18.92 10.95
N GLY A 307 3.88 18.63 9.64
CA GLY A 307 4.77 19.25 8.66
C GLY A 307 4.44 19.21 7.17
N ASN A 308 3.28 18.85 6.64
CA ASN A 308 2.91 18.97 5.20
C ASN A 308 2.01 17.84 4.67
N VAL A 309 0.74 17.87 4.91
CA VAL A 309 -0.23 16.92 4.31
C VAL A 309 -0.63 17.33 2.88
N LEU A 310 -0.45 18.58 2.53
CA LEU A 310 -0.76 19.12 1.20
C LEU A 310 0.48 19.83 0.65
N GLY A 311 0.85 19.52 -0.60
CA GLY A 311 2.03 20.11 -1.26
C GLY A 311 2.12 21.62 -1.11
N ALA A 312 3.30 22.20 -1.31
CA ALA A 312 3.79 23.53 -0.94
C ALA A 312 2.86 24.74 -1.17
N GLN A 313 1.70 24.58 -1.80
CA GLN A 313 0.72 25.67 -2.03
C GLN A 313 -0.54 25.60 -1.14
N GLN A 314 -0.75 24.55 -0.35
CA GLN A 314 -1.96 24.39 0.49
C GLN A 314 -1.66 24.13 1.98
N SER A 315 -0.40 24.05 2.37
CA SER A 315 0.05 23.69 3.72
C SER A 315 -0.23 24.74 4.82
N GLY A 316 -0.69 25.93 4.46
CA GLY A 316 -0.92 27.01 5.44
C GLY A 316 -2.21 26.88 6.26
N HIS A 317 -3.23 26.17 5.76
CA HIS A 317 -4.55 26.15 6.41
C HIS A 317 -4.75 24.98 7.38
N ILE A 318 -4.21 23.79 7.08
CA ILE A 318 -4.39 22.60 7.95
C ILE A 318 -3.50 22.67 9.19
N ALA A 319 -2.28 23.16 9.06
CA ALA A 319 -1.38 23.33 10.21
C ALA A 319 -1.91 24.33 11.24
N GLY A 320 -2.73 25.31 10.80
CA GLY A 320 -3.34 26.30 11.68
C GLY A 320 -4.66 25.86 12.34
N VAL A 321 -5.33 24.87 11.80
CA VAL A 321 -6.69 24.47 12.19
C VAL A 321 -6.73 23.11 12.89
N GLY A 322 -5.72 22.27 12.69
CA GLY A 322 -5.66 20.88 13.15
C GLY A 322 -6.40 19.91 12.22
N PHE A 323 -5.91 18.67 12.17
CA PHE A 323 -6.43 17.63 11.27
C PHE A 323 -7.90 17.27 11.57
N ASP A 324 -8.28 17.15 12.84
CA ASP A 324 -9.64 16.78 13.25
C ASP A 324 -10.67 17.82 12.83
N LEU A 325 -10.35 19.10 12.98
CA LEU A 325 -11.25 20.18 12.54
C LEU A 325 -11.36 20.25 11.02
N TYR A 326 -10.26 20.00 10.29
CA TYR A 326 -10.30 19.91 8.83
C TYR A 326 -11.21 18.77 8.34
N VAL A 327 -11.07 17.56 8.89
CA VAL A 327 -11.91 16.40 8.55
C VAL A 327 -13.38 16.68 8.84
N ARG A 328 -13.67 17.31 9.97
CA ARG A 328 -15.03 17.71 10.34
C ARG A 328 -15.64 18.71 9.35
N LEU A 329 -14.93 19.80 9.04
CA LEU A 329 -15.41 20.81 8.08
C LEU A 329 -15.63 20.26 6.68
N VAL A 330 -14.75 19.37 6.22
CA VAL A 330 -14.94 18.69 4.93
C VAL A 330 -16.12 17.72 4.98
N GLY A 331 -16.31 16.97 6.07
CA GLY A 331 -17.47 16.10 6.29
C GLY A 331 -18.79 16.89 6.26
N GLU A 332 -18.88 17.99 6.98
CA GLU A 332 -20.05 18.88 7.00
C GLU A 332 -20.36 19.47 5.59
N ALA A 333 -19.35 19.91 4.87
CA ALA A 333 -19.51 20.39 3.50
C ALA A 333 -20.02 19.30 2.55
N VAL A 334 -19.54 18.06 2.69
CA VAL A 334 -19.97 16.92 1.88
C VAL A 334 -21.42 16.54 2.17
N GLU A 335 -21.83 16.49 3.43
CA GLU A 335 -23.22 16.21 3.80
C GLU A 335 -24.17 17.31 3.31
N THR A 336 -23.75 18.57 3.39
CA THR A 336 -24.49 19.70 2.82
C THR A 336 -24.65 19.55 1.28
N PHE A 337 -23.60 19.14 0.57
CA PHE A 337 -23.67 18.87 -0.86
C PHE A 337 -24.56 17.70 -1.23
N LYS A 338 -24.52 16.60 -0.44
CA LYS A 338 -25.37 15.44 -0.62
C LYS A 338 -26.84 15.76 -0.39
N SER A 339 -27.18 16.54 0.62
CA SER A 339 -28.57 16.97 0.90
C SER A 339 -29.10 17.89 -0.22
N LEU A 340 -28.28 18.82 -0.70
CA LEU A 340 -28.62 19.65 -1.87
C LEU A 340 -28.87 18.80 -3.13
N ALA A 341 -28.03 17.79 -3.38
CA ALA A 341 -28.19 16.90 -4.53
C ALA A 341 -29.45 16.03 -4.45
N ARG A 342 -29.97 15.76 -3.23
CA ARG A 342 -31.23 15.04 -2.99
C ARG A 342 -32.45 15.97 -3.00
N GLY A 343 -32.26 17.29 -3.21
CA GLY A 343 -33.33 18.27 -3.18
C GLY A 343 -33.85 18.57 -1.76
N GLU A 344 -33.13 18.16 -0.74
CA GLU A 344 -33.41 18.46 0.65
C GLU A 344 -32.85 19.86 0.99
N ALA A 345 -33.62 20.66 1.75
CA ALA A 345 -33.13 21.96 2.22
C ALA A 345 -31.87 21.72 3.08
N PRO A 346 -30.77 22.46 2.89
CA PRO A 346 -29.60 22.32 3.75
C PRO A 346 -30.03 22.59 5.20
N THR A 347 -29.94 21.60 6.03
CA THR A 347 -30.00 21.80 7.49
C THR A 347 -28.73 22.52 7.88
N VAL A 348 -28.77 23.84 7.78
CA VAL A 348 -27.76 24.70 8.40
C VAL A 348 -28.00 24.57 9.89
N THR A 349 -27.39 23.59 10.50
CA THR A 349 -27.20 23.58 11.95
C THR A 349 -26.13 24.63 12.24
N ASP A 350 -26.57 25.87 12.38
CA ASP A 350 -25.73 27.04 12.69
C ASP A 350 -25.20 27.00 14.14
N GLU A 351 -25.44 25.90 14.83
CA GLU A 351 -24.87 25.58 16.13
C GLU A 351 -24.25 24.19 16.09
N GLY A 352 -23.06 24.07 15.51
CA GLY A 352 -22.18 22.98 15.91
C GLY A 352 -22.05 23.02 17.44
N PRO A 353 -21.96 21.86 18.12
CA PRO A 353 -21.84 21.85 19.57
C PRO A 353 -20.71 22.79 19.95
N LYS A 354 -21.03 23.84 20.72
CA LYS A 354 -20.04 24.76 21.27
C LYS A 354 -19.08 23.89 22.05
N GLU A 355 -17.82 23.83 21.61
CA GLU A 355 -16.78 23.07 22.28
C GLU A 355 -16.60 23.70 23.67
N ILE A 356 -17.27 23.12 24.65
CA ILE A 356 -17.12 23.54 26.05
C ILE A 356 -15.88 22.83 26.55
N ARG A 357 -14.78 23.54 26.62
CA ARG A 357 -13.55 23.02 27.21
C ARG A 357 -13.66 23.16 28.73
N ILE A 358 -13.76 22.03 29.42
CA ILE A 358 -13.80 21.98 30.87
C ILE A 358 -12.46 21.40 31.33
N ASP A 359 -11.58 22.25 31.80
CA ASP A 359 -10.31 21.83 32.43
C ASP A 359 -10.54 21.64 33.94
N LEU A 360 -10.79 20.39 34.32
CA LEU A 360 -10.89 20.02 35.73
C LEU A 360 -9.51 19.52 36.23
N PRO A 361 -9.07 19.92 37.41
CA PRO A 361 -7.80 19.41 37.99
C PRO A 361 -8.01 18.01 38.62
N VAL A 362 -8.56 17.08 37.81
CA VAL A 362 -8.82 15.71 38.21
C VAL A 362 -8.23 14.75 37.20
N ASP A 363 -7.64 13.67 37.68
CA ASP A 363 -7.12 12.62 36.80
C ASP A 363 -8.30 11.68 36.43
N ALA A 364 -9.02 12.05 35.36
CA ALA A 364 -10.19 11.33 34.90
C ALA A 364 -9.79 10.36 33.78
N HIS A 365 -9.25 9.22 34.15
CA HIS A 365 -8.96 8.13 33.21
C HIS A 365 -9.64 6.82 33.64
N ILE A 366 -9.92 5.95 32.68
CA ILE A 366 -10.40 4.60 32.96
C ILE A 366 -9.19 3.75 33.36
N PRO A 367 -9.13 3.30 34.64
CA PRO A 367 -8.00 2.54 35.14
C PRO A 367 -7.78 1.24 34.37
N GLU A 368 -6.51 0.85 34.21
CA GLU A 368 -6.14 -0.43 33.58
C GLU A 368 -6.75 -1.63 34.30
N GLY A 369 -6.85 -1.58 35.62
CA GLY A 369 -7.48 -2.63 36.44
C GLY A 369 -9.01 -2.75 36.26
N TYR A 370 -9.67 -1.76 35.61
CA TYR A 370 -11.10 -1.81 35.30
C TYR A 370 -11.36 -2.35 33.88
N ILE A 371 -10.53 -1.94 32.91
CA ILE A 371 -10.53 -2.45 31.54
C ILE A 371 -9.08 -2.72 31.12
N ASP A 372 -8.68 -3.97 31.13
CA ASP A 372 -7.28 -4.37 30.81
C ASP A 372 -6.88 -4.06 29.37
N SER A 373 -7.83 -4.13 28.43
CA SER A 373 -7.56 -3.91 27.00
C SER A 373 -7.56 -2.41 26.65
N GLU A 374 -6.42 -1.90 26.19
CA GLU A 374 -6.28 -0.52 25.70
C GLU A 374 -7.28 -0.20 24.58
N ARG A 375 -7.50 -1.13 23.68
CA ARG A 375 -8.49 -1.01 22.61
C ARG A 375 -9.92 -0.81 23.15
N LEU A 376 -10.30 -1.56 24.17
CA LEU A 376 -11.62 -1.42 24.79
C LEU A 376 -11.73 -0.10 25.56
N ARG A 377 -10.67 0.35 26.23
CA ARG A 377 -10.65 1.68 26.87
C ARG A 377 -10.88 2.80 25.85
N LEU A 378 -10.18 2.75 24.71
CA LEU A 378 -10.38 3.72 23.61
C LEU A 378 -11.79 3.69 23.04
N GLU A 379 -12.39 2.51 22.91
CA GLU A 379 -13.77 2.37 22.46
C GLU A 379 -14.76 2.99 23.46
N VAL A 380 -14.55 2.77 24.75
CA VAL A 380 -15.38 3.38 25.80
C VAL A 380 -15.22 4.89 25.82
N TYR A 381 -14.00 5.43 25.70
CA TYR A 381 -13.79 6.87 25.58
C TYR A 381 -14.52 7.46 24.36
N ARG A 382 -14.50 6.78 23.21
CA ARG A 382 -15.24 7.21 22.02
C ARG A 382 -16.74 7.20 22.24
N LYS A 383 -17.29 6.19 22.91
CA LYS A 383 -18.72 6.10 23.24
C LYS A 383 -19.11 7.22 24.20
N LEU A 384 -18.31 7.47 25.24
CA LEU A 384 -18.53 8.57 26.18
C LEU A 384 -18.51 9.93 25.48
N ALA A 385 -17.54 10.15 24.59
CA ALA A 385 -17.44 11.39 23.82
C ALA A 385 -18.58 11.59 22.80
N ALA A 386 -19.21 10.51 22.35
CA ALA A 386 -20.34 10.55 21.43
C ALA A 386 -21.70 10.66 22.12
N SER A 387 -21.76 10.52 23.45
CA SER A 387 -23.00 10.58 24.24
C SER A 387 -23.54 12.01 24.25
N GLN A 388 -24.82 12.16 23.91
CA GLN A 388 -25.50 13.46 23.83
C GLN A 388 -26.50 13.68 25.00
N ASN A 389 -26.83 12.62 25.73
CA ASN A 389 -27.77 12.67 26.83
C ASN A 389 -27.44 11.59 27.87
N ASP A 390 -28.12 11.68 29.05
CA ASP A 390 -27.90 10.78 30.18
C ASP A 390 -28.31 9.31 29.89
N ASP A 391 -29.15 9.07 28.90
CA ASP A 391 -29.58 7.71 28.54
C ASP A 391 -28.52 6.99 27.70
N ASP A 392 -27.68 7.73 26.98
CA ASP A 392 -26.54 7.20 26.23
C ASP A 392 -25.40 6.73 27.15
N LEU A 393 -25.42 7.16 28.41
CA LEU A 393 -24.42 6.82 29.43
C LEU A 393 -24.76 5.56 30.24
N LYS A 394 -25.99 5.02 30.08
CA LYS A 394 -26.48 3.78 30.72
C LYS A 394 -26.15 2.56 29.87
#